data_f5d95eda091b8cf7d93dc4685c33575a
#
_entry.id   f5d95eda091b8cf7d93dc4685c33575a
#
_cell.length_a   1.000
_cell.length_b   1.000
_cell.length_c   1.000
_cell.angle_alpha   90.00
_cell.angle_beta   90.00
_cell.angle_gamma   90.00
#
_symmetry.space_group_name_H-M   'P 1'
#
loop_
_entity.id
_entity.type
_entity.pdbx_description
1 polymer ?
#
loop_
_entity_poly.entity_id
_entity_poly.type
_entity_poly.pdbx_seq_one_letter_code
_entity_poly.pdbx_strand_id
1 'polypeptide(L)'
;LGYLKYGVFWGDNGTFSITFATSDTDKTFWGIRDVDVFESVVNAIPAAKEWIDLGAKPMTDVHSMAGLLNRKRTLKKNNEVVVNGFHMIGDALVCTNPLYGRGCSTGFWQAHLLANAIRDYGSDFEAQSESFLQSVDENILPWYQASVDSDRGSRTAVEHPEDEMAIMKRSILKEGLIPATRSSAK
;
A
#
# COMPACT_ATOMS: atom_id res chain seq x y z
N LEU A 1 9.53 15.37 3.95
CA LEU A 1 9.95 15.05 5.31
C LEU A 1 10.23 13.54 5.39
N GLY A 2 11.38 13.13 5.91
CA GLY A 2 11.80 11.71 5.92
C GLY A 2 11.00 10.84 6.87
N TYR A 3 10.33 11.42 7.84
CA TYR A 3 9.60 10.78 8.93
C TYR A 3 8.07 10.86 8.79
N LEU A 4 7.55 11.78 8.01
CA LEU A 4 6.12 11.96 7.76
C LEU A 4 5.87 11.88 6.26
N LYS A 5 5.05 10.94 5.83
CA LYS A 5 4.53 10.87 4.46
C LYS A 5 3.10 11.39 4.47
N TYR A 6 2.71 12.07 3.41
CA TYR A 6 1.32 12.47 3.23
C TYR A 6 0.89 12.30 1.78
N GLY A 7 -0.40 12.13 1.60
CA GLY A 7 -1.03 12.10 0.29
C GLY A 7 -2.40 12.75 0.36
N VAL A 8 -2.80 13.36 -0.75
CA VAL A 8 -4.15 13.84 -0.96
C VAL A 8 -4.76 13.02 -2.09
N PHE A 9 -5.92 12.43 -1.84
CA PHE A 9 -6.57 11.53 -2.78
C PHE A 9 -7.94 12.07 -3.12
N TRP A 10 -8.18 12.28 -4.41
CA TRP A 10 -9.49 12.63 -4.92
C TRP A 10 -10.48 11.49 -4.68
N GLY A 11 -11.64 11.82 -4.17
CA GLY A 11 -12.82 10.98 -4.11
C GLY A 11 -13.84 11.38 -5.18
N ASP A 12 -14.99 10.74 -5.13
CA ASP A 12 -16.15 11.13 -5.94
C ASP A 12 -16.90 12.32 -5.34
N ASN A 13 -17.87 12.86 -6.08
CA ASN A 13 -18.76 13.96 -5.63
C ASN A 13 -18.03 15.19 -5.08
N GLY A 14 -16.84 15.54 -5.62
CA GLY A 14 -16.07 16.69 -5.19
C GLY A 14 -15.46 16.55 -3.80
N THR A 15 -15.26 15.34 -3.31
CA THR A 15 -14.59 15.06 -2.06
C THR A 15 -13.11 14.74 -2.26
N PHE A 16 -12.34 14.79 -1.20
CA PHE A 16 -10.96 14.31 -1.15
C PHE A 16 -10.61 13.87 0.28
N SER A 17 -9.58 13.07 0.40
CA SER A 17 -9.01 12.70 1.70
C SER A 17 -7.57 13.18 1.81
N ILE A 18 -7.18 13.64 2.99
CA ILE A 18 -5.78 13.90 3.36
C ILE A 18 -5.36 12.76 4.29
N THR A 19 -4.30 12.08 3.94
CA THR A 19 -3.80 10.93 4.70
C THR A 19 -2.36 11.18 5.10
N PHE A 20 -2.06 11.01 6.38
CA PHE A 20 -0.69 10.99 6.90
C PHE A 20 -0.27 9.56 7.22
N ALA A 21 1.00 9.25 6.97
CA ALA A 21 1.59 7.98 7.38
C ALA A 21 2.91 8.23 8.11
N THR A 22 3.04 7.60 9.26
CA THR A 22 4.22 7.69 10.13
C THR A 22 4.72 6.29 10.46
N SER A 23 5.95 6.17 10.97
CA SER A 23 6.40 4.91 11.55
C SER A 23 5.58 4.56 12.80
N ASP A 24 5.24 3.30 12.95
CA ASP A 24 4.58 2.77 14.15
C ASP A 24 5.45 2.86 15.42
N THR A 25 6.76 3.00 15.24
CA THR A 25 7.73 3.17 16.34
C THR A 25 7.90 4.63 16.74
N ASP A 26 7.50 5.59 15.90
CA ASP A 26 7.64 7.02 16.19
C ASP A 26 6.41 7.59 16.90
N LYS A 27 6.48 7.57 18.24
CA LYS A 27 5.40 8.05 19.10
C LYS A 27 5.17 9.57 19.01
N THR A 28 6.11 10.33 18.46
CA THR A 28 6.02 11.79 18.33
C THR A 28 4.79 12.18 17.51
N PHE A 29 4.41 11.35 16.53
CA PHE A 29 3.28 11.61 15.65
C PHE A 29 1.97 10.96 16.09
N TRP A 30 1.92 10.28 17.23
CA TRP A 30 0.68 9.64 17.67
C TRP A 30 -0.45 10.64 17.98
N GLY A 31 -0.10 11.88 18.30
CA GLY A 31 -1.06 12.97 18.49
C GLY A 31 -1.82 13.36 17.22
N ILE A 32 -1.32 13.00 16.03
CA ILE A 32 -1.93 13.40 14.74
C ILE A 32 -3.33 12.79 14.52
N ARG A 33 -3.74 11.82 15.32
CA ARG A 33 -5.10 11.26 15.36
C ARG A 33 -6.13 12.18 16.02
N ASP A 34 -5.67 13.19 16.75
CA ASP A 34 -6.49 14.27 17.30
C ASP A 34 -6.78 15.29 16.18
N VAL A 35 -8.03 15.76 16.09
CA VAL A 35 -8.49 16.63 15.00
C VAL A 35 -7.72 17.93 14.98
N ASP A 36 -7.52 18.58 16.12
CA ASP A 36 -6.84 19.89 16.21
C ASP A 36 -5.37 19.76 15.81
N VAL A 37 -4.72 18.65 16.21
CA VAL A 37 -3.34 18.34 15.83
C VAL A 37 -3.25 18.02 14.35
N PHE A 38 -4.17 17.23 13.80
CA PHE A 38 -4.23 16.92 12.38
C PHE A 38 -4.35 18.18 11.53
N GLU A 39 -5.30 19.07 11.85
CA GLU A 39 -5.49 20.34 11.16
C GLU A 39 -4.25 21.25 11.27
N SER A 40 -3.61 21.29 12.44
CA SER A 40 -2.37 22.03 12.63
C SER A 40 -1.25 21.52 11.72
N VAL A 41 -1.12 20.20 11.57
CA VAL A 41 -0.13 19.57 10.67
C VAL A 41 -0.47 19.87 9.21
N VAL A 42 -1.75 19.77 8.81
CA VAL A 42 -2.17 20.13 7.44
C VAL A 42 -1.80 21.59 7.14
N ASN A 43 -2.11 22.49 8.05
CA ASN A 43 -1.81 23.92 7.90
C ASN A 43 -0.29 24.23 7.85
N ALA A 44 0.54 23.40 8.47
CA ALA A 44 2.00 23.53 8.45
C ALA A 44 2.64 23.05 7.13
N ILE A 45 1.90 22.32 6.31
CA ILE A 45 2.40 21.78 5.02
C ILE A 45 1.75 22.56 3.88
N PRO A 46 2.49 23.50 3.20
CA PRO A 46 1.89 24.37 2.19
C PRO A 46 1.06 23.65 1.12
N ALA A 47 1.59 22.56 0.56
CA ALA A 47 0.90 21.79 -0.48
C ALA A 47 -0.33 20.99 0.01
N ALA A 48 -0.46 20.73 1.31
CA ALA A 48 -1.67 20.16 1.89
C ALA A 48 -2.67 21.25 2.26
N LYS A 49 -2.16 22.40 2.76
CA LYS A 49 -2.96 23.57 3.12
C LYS A 49 -3.75 24.14 1.94
N GLU A 50 -3.17 24.16 0.74
CA GLU A 50 -3.85 24.62 -0.48
C GLU A 50 -5.21 23.98 -0.69
N TRP A 51 -5.38 22.71 -0.30
CA TRP A 51 -6.65 21.99 -0.44
C TRP A 51 -7.75 22.49 0.49
N ILE A 52 -7.39 22.92 1.70
CA ILE A 52 -8.37 23.48 2.65
C ILE A 52 -8.61 24.95 2.44
N ASP A 53 -7.63 25.70 1.96
CA ASP A 53 -7.78 27.15 1.66
C ASP A 53 -8.82 27.40 0.55
N LEU A 54 -9.17 26.39 -0.25
CA LEU A 54 -10.25 26.44 -1.25
C LEU A 54 -11.67 26.37 -0.63
N GLY A 55 -11.78 26.34 0.69
CA GLY A 55 -13.06 26.32 1.41
C GLY A 55 -13.59 24.92 1.67
N ALA A 56 -12.75 23.90 1.61
CA ALA A 56 -13.12 22.55 1.99
C ALA A 56 -13.50 22.46 3.47
N LYS A 57 -14.50 21.63 3.79
CA LYS A 57 -14.96 21.38 5.15
C LYS A 57 -14.76 19.92 5.50
N PRO A 58 -14.35 19.61 6.74
CA PRO A 58 -14.30 18.23 7.22
C PRO A 58 -15.65 17.54 7.07
N MET A 59 -15.66 16.31 6.57
CA MET A 59 -16.84 15.46 6.44
C MET A 59 -16.87 14.36 7.48
N THR A 60 -15.72 14.03 8.06
CA THR A 60 -15.53 12.98 9.06
C THR A 60 -14.54 13.41 10.12
N ASP A 61 -14.53 12.75 11.25
CA ASP A 61 -13.42 12.80 12.19
C ASP A 61 -12.15 12.20 11.59
N VAL A 62 -11.02 12.34 12.28
CA VAL A 62 -9.76 11.73 11.89
C VAL A 62 -9.79 10.23 12.23
N HIS A 63 -9.68 9.41 11.20
CA HIS A 63 -9.63 7.96 11.35
C HIS A 63 -8.20 7.46 11.28
N SER A 64 -7.81 6.58 12.21
CA SER A 64 -6.48 6.01 12.24
C SER A 64 -6.48 4.51 11.95
N MET A 65 -5.49 4.07 11.18
CA MET A 65 -5.22 2.66 10.92
C MET A 65 -3.81 2.33 11.41
N ALA A 66 -3.67 1.20 12.09
CA ALA A 66 -2.39 0.73 12.60
C ALA A 66 -2.20 -0.77 12.29
N GLY A 67 -0.99 -1.26 12.46
CA GLY A 67 -0.68 -2.67 12.20
C GLY A 67 -0.75 -3.05 10.72
N LEU A 68 -0.42 -2.13 9.84
CA LEU A 68 -0.43 -2.32 8.39
C LEU A 68 0.78 -3.15 7.98
N LEU A 69 0.62 -4.48 7.99
CA LEU A 69 1.68 -5.43 7.69
C LEU A 69 1.51 -6.02 6.29
N ASN A 70 2.61 -6.10 5.54
CA ASN A 70 2.65 -7.00 4.39
C ASN A 70 2.46 -8.43 4.89
N ARG A 71 1.45 -9.14 4.37
CA ARG A 71 1.08 -10.46 4.82
C ARG A 71 0.72 -11.34 3.63
N LYS A 72 1.43 -12.46 3.48
CA LYS A 72 1.03 -13.55 2.59
C LYS A 72 0.52 -14.71 3.45
N ARG A 73 -0.64 -15.23 3.12
CA ARG A 73 -1.15 -16.49 3.64
C ARG A 73 -0.94 -17.58 2.62
N THR A 74 -0.83 -18.81 3.06
CA THR A 74 -0.74 -19.97 2.19
C THR A 74 -1.78 -21.02 2.57
N LEU A 75 -2.36 -21.65 1.56
CA LEU A 75 -3.20 -22.84 1.71
C LEU A 75 -2.44 -24.12 1.39
N LYS A 76 -1.10 -24.04 1.32
CA LYS A 76 -0.23 -25.21 1.10
C LYS A 76 0.52 -25.55 2.39
N LYS A 77 0.62 -26.86 2.66
CA LYS A 77 1.48 -27.44 3.69
C LYS A 77 2.32 -28.54 3.03
N ASN A 78 3.63 -28.52 3.22
CA ASN A 78 4.56 -29.44 2.56
C ASN A 78 4.39 -29.46 1.02
N ASN A 79 4.09 -28.31 0.43
CA ASN A 79 3.83 -28.12 -1.00
C ASN A 79 2.50 -28.72 -1.52
N GLU A 80 1.67 -29.29 -0.67
CA GLU A 80 0.35 -29.83 -1.01
C GLU A 80 -0.75 -28.86 -0.57
N VAL A 81 -1.81 -28.76 -1.36
CA VAL A 81 -2.99 -27.94 -1.03
C VAL A 81 -3.74 -28.58 0.14
N VAL A 82 -3.99 -27.82 1.20
CA VAL A 82 -4.60 -28.34 2.44
C VAL A 82 -6.11 -28.51 2.30
N VAL A 83 -6.76 -27.63 1.52
CA VAL A 83 -8.22 -27.66 1.30
C VAL A 83 -8.50 -27.34 -0.17
N ASN A 84 -8.98 -28.37 -0.89
CA ASN A 84 -9.35 -28.22 -2.29
C ASN A 84 -10.71 -27.51 -2.43
N GLY A 85 -10.83 -26.64 -3.44
CA GLY A 85 -12.04 -25.88 -3.71
C GLY A 85 -12.29 -24.70 -2.76
N PHE A 86 -11.38 -24.41 -1.82
CA PHE A 86 -11.42 -23.21 -1.00
C PHE A 86 -10.34 -22.23 -1.46
N HIS A 87 -10.76 -21.03 -1.85
CA HIS A 87 -9.89 -20.00 -2.38
C HIS A 87 -9.98 -18.71 -1.57
N MET A 88 -8.83 -18.16 -1.20
CA MET A 88 -8.70 -16.80 -0.67
C MET A 88 -8.25 -15.86 -1.79
N ILE A 89 -8.82 -14.67 -1.86
CA ILE A 89 -8.42 -13.60 -2.79
C ILE A 89 -8.25 -12.27 -2.07
N GLY A 90 -7.64 -11.30 -2.74
CA GLY A 90 -7.39 -9.98 -2.19
C GLY A 90 -6.53 -10.03 -0.93
N ASP A 91 -6.80 -9.18 0.02
CA ASP A 91 -6.08 -9.07 1.29
C ASP A 91 -6.23 -10.31 2.18
N ALA A 92 -7.22 -11.17 1.92
CA ALA A 92 -7.35 -12.46 2.58
C ALA A 92 -6.20 -13.40 2.22
N LEU A 93 -5.63 -13.31 1.02
CA LEU A 93 -4.49 -14.10 0.56
C LEU A 93 -3.19 -13.31 0.63
N VAL A 94 -3.15 -12.14 -0.03
CA VAL A 94 -1.96 -11.28 -0.12
C VAL A 94 -2.35 -9.85 0.21
N CYS A 95 -2.02 -9.41 1.43
CA CYS A 95 -2.19 -8.06 1.90
C CYS A 95 -0.86 -7.30 1.77
N THR A 96 -0.87 -6.13 1.17
CA THR A 96 0.30 -5.26 1.04
C THR A 96 0.08 -3.94 1.76
N ASN A 97 1.17 -3.28 2.13
CA ASN A 97 1.10 -1.94 2.71
C ASN A 97 0.32 -0.99 1.79
N PRO A 98 -0.76 -0.34 2.27
CA PRO A 98 -1.62 0.52 1.45
C PRO A 98 -0.91 1.74 0.88
N LEU A 99 0.25 2.14 1.41
CA LEU A 99 1.06 3.25 0.88
C LEU A 99 1.46 3.07 -0.59
N TYR A 100 1.44 1.84 -1.11
CA TYR A 100 1.79 1.55 -2.50
C TYR A 100 0.57 1.52 -3.43
N GLY A 101 -0.65 1.62 -2.91
CA GLY A 101 -1.89 1.68 -3.69
C GLY A 101 -2.19 0.44 -4.55
N ARG A 102 -1.62 -0.72 -4.23
CA ARG A 102 -1.68 -1.92 -5.09
C ARG A 102 -2.79 -2.91 -4.73
N GLY A 103 -3.39 -2.79 -3.55
CA GLY A 103 -4.32 -3.78 -3.00
C GLY A 103 -5.48 -4.11 -3.93
N CYS A 104 -6.18 -3.09 -4.44
CA CYS A 104 -7.31 -3.30 -5.36
C CYS A 104 -6.86 -3.98 -6.66
N SER A 105 -5.78 -3.48 -7.29
CA SER A 105 -5.29 -4.03 -8.56
C SER A 105 -4.87 -5.50 -8.43
N THR A 106 -4.13 -5.83 -7.37
CA THR A 106 -3.73 -7.22 -7.11
C THR A 106 -4.90 -8.10 -6.73
N GLY A 107 -5.90 -7.56 -6.01
CA GLY A 107 -7.13 -8.28 -5.68
C GLY A 107 -7.97 -8.61 -6.92
N PHE A 108 -8.17 -7.66 -7.83
CA PHE A 108 -8.84 -7.92 -9.10
C PHE A 108 -8.08 -8.90 -9.99
N TRP A 109 -6.76 -8.81 -10.01
CA TRP A 109 -5.95 -9.77 -10.76
C TRP A 109 -6.06 -11.17 -10.17
N GLN A 110 -6.03 -11.33 -8.85
CA GLN A 110 -6.29 -12.62 -8.19
C GLN A 110 -7.67 -13.19 -8.55
N ALA A 111 -8.72 -12.34 -8.59
CA ALA A 111 -10.04 -12.76 -9.00
C ALA A 111 -10.06 -13.25 -10.46
N HIS A 112 -9.34 -12.58 -11.36
CA HIS A 112 -9.18 -13.02 -12.75
C HIS A 112 -8.44 -14.36 -12.86
N LEU A 113 -7.35 -14.54 -12.12
CA LEU A 113 -6.60 -15.81 -12.08
C LEU A 113 -7.47 -16.96 -11.56
N LEU A 114 -8.28 -16.71 -10.52
CA LEU A 114 -9.23 -17.69 -10.00
C LEU A 114 -10.30 -18.05 -11.03
N ALA A 115 -10.87 -17.04 -11.71
CA ALA A 115 -11.85 -17.28 -12.76
C ALA A 115 -11.30 -18.13 -13.90
N ASN A 116 -10.02 -17.97 -14.27
CA ASN A 116 -9.36 -18.81 -15.26
C ASN A 116 -9.22 -20.26 -14.73
N ALA A 117 -8.76 -20.45 -13.50
CA ALA A 117 -8.63 -21.78 -12.91
C ALA A 117 -10.00 -22.51 -12.83
N ILE A 118 -11.07 -21.81 -12.45
CA ILE A 118 -12.43 -22.36 -12.43
C ILE A 118 -12.88 -22.76 -13.84
N ARG A 119 -12.64 -21.92 -14.84
CA ARG A 119 -13.01 -22.21 -16.22
C ARG A 119 -12.27 -23.42 -16.79
N ASP A 120 -10.98 -23.52 -16.49
CA ASP A 120 -10.10 -24.50 -17.12
C ASP A 120 -10.21 -25.88 -16.45
N TYR A 121 -10.53 -25.95 -15.15
CA TYR A 121 -10.56 -27.19 -14.37
C TYR A 121 -11.96 -27.56 -13.84
N GLY A 122 -12.96 -26.67 -13.93
CA GLY A 122 -14.34 -26.96 -13.56
C GLY A 122 -14.50 -27.56 -12.18
N SER A 123 -14.98 -28.79 -12.06
CA SER A 123 -15.19 -29.51 -10.80
C SER A 123 -13.97 -30.27 -10.29
N ASP A 124 -12.85 -30.25 -10.99
CA ASP A 124 -11.58 -30.76 -10.47
C ASP A 124 -10.97 -29.75 -9.50
N PHE A 125 -11.45 -29.80 -8.25
CA PHE A 125 -11.07 -28.84 -7.22
C PHE A 125 -9.60 -28.91 -6.81
N GLU A 126 -8.94 -30.05 -7.01
CA GLU A 126 -7.51 -30.18 -6.74
C GLU A 126 -6.70 -29.43 -7.78
N ALA A 127 -6.86 -29.74 -9.04
CA ALA A 127 -6.18 -29.06 -10.15
C ALA A 127 -6.52 -27.56 -10.19
N GLN A 128 -7.77 -27.19 -9.91
CA GLN A 128 -8.21 -25.81 -9.80
C GLN A 128 -7.44 -25.04 -8.71
N SER A 129 -7.30 -25.63 -7.52
CA SER A 129 -6.61 -25.01 -6.38
C SER A 129 -5.11 -24.89 -6.64
N GLU A 130 -4.49 -25.91 -7.20
CA GLU A 130 -3.07 -25.90 -7.54
C GLU A 130 -2.76 -24.85 -8.60
N SER A 131 -3.51 -24.84 -9.70
CA SER A 131 -3.34 -23.87 -10.80
C SER A 131 -3.51 -22.42 -10.32
N PHE A 132 -4.54 -22.16 -9.51
CA PHE A 132 -4.76 -20.84 -8.96
C PHE A 132 -3.59 -20.39 -8.07
N LEU A 133 -3.16 -21.21 -7.12
CA LEU A 133 -2.07 -20.86 -6.20
C LEU A 133 -0.73 -20.72 -6.92
N GLN A 134 -0.46 -21.54 -7.93
CA GLN A 134 0.70 -21.36 -8.80
C GLN A 134 0.65 -20.01 -9.54
N SER A 135 -0.48 -19.70 -10.15
CA SER A 135 -0.68 -18.43 -10.86
C SER A 135 -0.51 -17.22 -9.93
N VAL A 136 -0.94 -17.32 -8.67
CA VAL A 136 -0.72 -16.27 -7.65
C VAL A 136 0.78 -16.14 -7.33
N ASP A 137 1.49 -17.24 -7.17
CA ASP A 137 2.92 -17.20 -6.90
C ASP A 137 3.72 -16.58 -8.06
N GLU A 138 3.34 -16.85 -9.29
CA GLU A 138 4.00 -16.31 -10.47
C GLU A 138 3.67 -14.83 -10.74
N ASN A 139 2.43 -14.41 -10.55
CA ASN A 139 1.95 -13.10 -11.00
C ASN A 139 1.77 -12.08 -9.87
N ILE A 140 1.43 -12.50 -8.66
CA ILE A 140 1.11 -11.61 -7.55
C ILE A 140 2.27 -11.50 -6.55
N LEU A 141 2.97 -12.59 -6.29
CA LEU A 141 4.06 -12.63 -5.31
C LEU A 141 5.20 -11.64 -5.60
N PRO A 142 5.61 -11.36 -6.86
CA PRO A 142 6.60 -10.34 -7.15
C PRO A 142 6.20 -8.94 -6.63
N TRP A 143 4.91 -8.59 -6.70
CA TRP A 143 4.38 -7.31 -6.20
C TRP A 143 4.36 -7.25 -4.67
N TYR A 144 4.05 -8.37 -4.04
CA TYR A 144 4.17 -8.51 -2.59
C TYR A 144 5.63 -8.32 -2.14
N GLN A 145 6.57 -9.00 -2.80
CA GLN A 145 7.99 -8.89 -2.49
C GLN A 145 8.49 -7.45 -2.69
N ALA A 146 8.09 -6.79 -3.78
CA ALA A 146 8.42 -5.39 -4.01
C ALA A 146 7.90 -4.45 -2.90
N SER A 147 6.73 -4.76 -2.31
CA SER A 147 6.20 -4.00 -1.16
C SER A 147 7.02 -4.24 0.10
N VAL A 148 7.39 -5.49 0.38
CA VAL A 148 8.26 -5.86 1.52
C VAL A 148 9.62 -5.18 1.40
N ASP A 149 10.23 -5.20 0.23
CA ASP A 149 11.55 -4.60 -0.01
C ASP A 149 11.50 -3.07 0.08
N SER A 150 10.42 -2.46 -0.37
CA SER A 150 10.19 -1.02 -0.23
C SER A 150 10.02 -0.59 1.22
N ASP A 151 9.27 -1.37 2.02
CA ASP A 151 9.12 -1.10 3.46
C ASP A 151 10.43 -1.29 4.20
N ARG A 152 11.16 -2.36 3.90
CA ARG A 152 12.48 -2.60 4.47
C ARG A 152 13.45 -1.47 4.13
N GLY A 153 13.51 -1.07 2.86
CA GLY A 153 14.35 0.04 2.44
C GLY A 153 13.96 1.38 3.06
N SER A 154 12.66 1.64 3.26
CA SER A 154 12.18 2.84 3.96
C SER A 154 12.58 2.84 5.43
N ARG A 155 12.53 1.69 6.11
CA ARG A 155 12.96 1.53 7.50
C ARG A 155 14.46 1.73 7.64
N THR A 156 15.27 1.04 6.84
CA THR A 156 16.74 1.22 6.80
C THR A 156 17.11 2.68 6.58
N ALA A 157 16.42 3.39 5.69
CA ALA A 157 16.69 4.80 5.42
C ALA A 157 16.38 5.74 6.61
N VAL A 158 15.53 5.33 7.55
CA VAL A 158 15.22 6.07 8.78
C VAL A 158 16.19 5.68 9.89
N GLU A 159 16.46 4.39 10.06
CA GLU A 159 17.34 3.85 11.12
C GLU A 159 18.82 4.13 10.84
N HIS A 160 19.21 4.16 9.57
CA HIS A 160 20.58 4.37 9.09
C HIS A 160 20.60 5.49 8.03
N PRO A 161 20.42 6.76 8.44
CA PRO A 161 20.38 7.89 7.52
C PRO A 161 21.71 8.15 6.79
N GLU A 162 22.79 7.61 7.29
CA GLU A 162 24.16 7.65 6.76
C GLU A 162 24.43 6.59 5.67
N ASP A 163 23.51 5.62 5.49
CA ASP A 163 23.67 4.57 4.48
C ASP A 163 23.73 5.17 3.06
N GLU A 164 24.83 4.92 2.36
CA GLU A 164 25.09 5.50 1.03
C GLU A 164 24.03 5.11 0.01
N MET A 165 23.53 3.86 0.07
CA MET A 165 22.49 3.38 -0.83
C MET A 165 21.15 4.08 -0.53
N ALA A 166 20.85 4.32 0.74
CA ALA A 166 19.65 5.07 1.15
C ALA A 166 19.75 6.53 0.70
N ILE A 167 20.91 7.15 0.82
CA ILE A 167 21.19 8.51 0.35
C ILE A 167 21.00 8.60 -1.17
N MET A 168 21.62 7.67 -1.91
CA MET A 168 21.52 7.62 -3.37
C MET A 168 20.07 7.45 -3.84
N LYS A 169 19.31 6.52 -3.25
CA LYS A 169 17.88 6.32 -3.58
C LYS A 169 17.05 7.57 -3.31
N ARG A 170 17.29 8.27 -2.20
CA ARG A 170 16.60 9.53 -1.88
C ARG A 170 16.92 10.62 -2.90
N SER A 171 18.18 10.77 -3.30
CA SER A 171 18.61 11.76 -4.29
C SER A 171 17.96 11.49 -5.65
N ILE A 172 18.02 10.24 -6.15
CA ILE A 172 17.35 9.85 -7.40
C ILE A 172 15.86 10.15 -7.36
N LEU A 173 15.19 9.83 -6.24
CA LEU A 173 13.76 10.07 -6.09
C LEU A 173 13.44 11.57 -6.06
N LYS A 174 14.15 12.33 -5.24
CA LYS A 174 13.89 13.75 -4.98
C LYS A 174 14.31 14.64 -6.15
N GLU A 175 15.46 14.36 -6.76
CA GLU A 175 16.09 15.23 -7.76
C GLU A 175 15.81 14.77 -9.20
N GLY A 176 15.49 13.49 -9.39
CA GLY A 176 15.22 12.92 -10.70
C GLY A 176 13.74 12.56 -10.93
N LEU A 177 13.24 11.53 -10.25
CA LEU A 177 11.92 10.96 -10.56
C LEU A 177 10.75 11.89 -10.23
N ILE A 178 10.74 12.51 -9.05
CA ILE A 178 9.64 13.40 -8.64
C ILE A 178 9.53 14.63 -9.55
N PRO A 179 10.61 15.36 -9.85
CA PRO A 179 10.56 16.45 -10.82
C PRO A 179 10.12 15.99 -12.21
N ALA A 180 10.62 14.84 -12.69
CA ALA A 180 10.29 14.31 -14.02
C ALA A 180 8.79 13.98 -14.14
N THR A 181 8.17 13.39 -13.12
CA THR A 181 6.73 13.10 -13.14
C THR A 181 5.87 14.37 -13.13
N ARG A 182 6.34 15.43 -12.50
CA ARG A 182 5.64 16.73 -12.48
C ARG A 182 5.78 17.50 -13.79
N SER A 183 6.87 17.34 -14.51
CA SER A 183 7.10 18.01 -15.79
C SER A 183 6.39 17.33 -16.96
N SER A 184 6.08 16.04 -16.85
CA SER A 184 5.37 15.28 -17.88
C SER A 184 3.84 15.46 -17.87
N ALA A 185 3.30 16.17 -16.89
CA ALA A 185 1.85 16.39 -16.71
C ALA A 185 1.35 17.70 -17.35
N LYS A 186 2.10 18.27 -18.31
CA LYS A 186 1.69 19.43 -19.11
C LYS A 186 1.27 19.03 -20.51
#